data_4b2c01a075867680c20e07390489ca23
#
_entry.id   4b2c01a075867680c20e07390489ca23
#
_cell.length_a   1.000
_cell.length_b   1.000
_cell.length_c   1.000
_cell.angle_alpha   90.00
_cell.angle_beta   90.00
_cell.angle_gamma   90.00
#
_symmetry.space_group_name_H-M   'P 1'
#
loop_
_entity.id
_entity.type
_entity.pdbx_description
1 polymer ?
#
loop_
_entity_poly.entity_id
_entity_poly.type
_entity_poly.pdbx_seq_one_letter_code
_entity_poly.pdbx_strand_id
1 'polypeptide(L)'
;MQNKDYNATMIVSQSASEVFTCINSVTKWWIEDLKGQSEKLNDVFTIDFGGGNFVTHKLVEVIPNKKVVWLVTDCYLSWLKDKTEWTNTKMSFEISEKGNSTEIRFTHIGLVPEIECYEMCVKGWDQYIKGSLFKLITEGEGQSQKKK
;
A
#
# COMPACT_ATOMS: atom_id res chain seq x y z
N MET A 1 -22.49 -10.06 -6.52
CA MET A 1 -21.61 -9.16 -7.29
C MET A 1 -20.16 -9.46 -6.97
N GLN A 2 -19.35 -9.73 -7.99
CA GLN A 2 -17.93 -9.96 -7.75
C GLN A 2 -17.20 -8.65 -7.52
N ASN A 3 -16.36 -8.65 -6.49
CA ASN A 3 -15.46 -7.53 -6.24
C ASN A 3 -14.29 -7.61 -7.24
N LYS A 4 -14.14 -6.60 -8.08
CA LYS A 4 -13.08 -6.56 -9.10
C LYS A 4 -11.89 -5.74 -8.67
N ASP A 5 -11.87 -5.21 -7.46
CA ASP A 5 -10.73 -4.44 -6.95
C ASP A 5 -9.50 -5.34 -6.89
N TYR A 6 -8.33 -4.78 -7.23
CA TYR A 6 -7.09 -5.51 -7.10
C TYR A 6 -6.86 -5.93 -5.64
N ASN A 7 -6.50 -7.18 -5.43
CA ASN A 7 -6.14 -7.65 -4.09
C ASN A 7 -4.99 -8.67 -4.18
N ALA A 8 -4.26 -8.78 -3.08
CA ALA A 8 -3.18 -9.73 -2.93
C ALA A 8 -3.23 -10.28 -1.51
N THR A 9 -3.01 -11.59 -1.37
CA THR A 9 -3.02 -12.25 -0.07
C THR A 9 -1.67 -12.91 0.15
N MET A 10 -1.10 -12.71 1.37
CA MET A 10 0.17 -13.31 1.76
C MET A 10 -0.01 -14.00 3.10
N ILE A 11 0.76 -15.07 3.31
CA ILE A 11 0.78 -15.79 4.60
C ILE A 11 2.22 -15.83 5.08
N VAL A 12 2.44 -15.38 6.31
CA VAL A 12 3.77 -15.30 6.91
C VAL A 12 3.75 -15.94 8.31
N SER A 13 4.94 -16.25 8.84
CA SER A 13 5.07 -16.81 10.18
C SER A 13 5.25 -15.74 11.26
N GLN A 14 5.49 -14.50 10.87
CA GLN A 14 5.67 -13.38 11.78
C GLN A 14 4.35 -13.01 12.46
N SER A 15 4.42 -12.37 13.63
CA SER A 15 3.24 -11.98 14.38
C SER A 15 2.46 -10.85 13.70
N ALA A 16 1.18 -10.70 14.05
CA ALA A 16 0.36 -9.59 13.55
C ALA A 16 0.97 -8.25 13.94
N SER A 17 1.61 -8.14 15.10
CA SER A 17 2.28 -6.92 15.55
C SER A 17 3.46 -6.57 14.64
N GLU A 18 4.28 -7.54 14.30
CA GLU A 18 5.41 -7.33 13.39
C GLU A 18 4.94 -6.92 12.01
N VAL A 19 3.89 -7.58 11.51
CA VAL A 19 3.28 -7.25 10.21
C VAL A 19 2.76 -5.82 10.21
N PHE A 20 2.02 -5.44 11.24
CA PHE A 20 1.46 -4.10 11.37
C PHE A 20 2.56 -3.03 11.33
N THR A 21 3.65 -3.24 12.08
CA THR A 21 4.80 -2.33 12.09
C THR A 21 5.44 -2.21 10.71
N CYS A 22 5.59 -3.34 10.00
CA CYS A 22 6.17 -3.33 8.65
C CYS A 22 5.31 -2.57 7.66
N ILE A 23 3.99 -2.76 7.71
CA ILE A 23 3.06 -2.03 6.82
C ILE A 23 3.23 -0.52 7.01
N ASN A 24 3.31 -0.07 8.26
CA ASN A 24 3.43 1.36 8.57
C ASN A 24 4.81 1.92 8.24
N SER A 25 5.81 1.07 8.01
CA SER A 25 7.16 1.48 7.63
C SER A 25 7.29 1.64 6.12
N VAL A 26 6.48 2.53 5.55
CA VAL A 26 6.32 2.70 4.10
C VAL A 26 7.63 2.98 3.37
N THR A 27 8.54 3.74 3.98
CA THR A 27 9.84 4.07 3.36
C THR A 27 10.74 2.85 3.21
N LYS A 28 10.46 1.78 3.93
CA LYS A 28 11.28 0.56 3.87
C LYS A 28 10.85 -0.41 2.80
N TRP A 29 9.61 -0.31 2.31
CA TRP A 29 9.12 -1.26 1.32
C TRP A 29 8.52 -0.63 0.07
N TRP A 30 8.11 0.64 0.11
CA TRP A 30 7.49 1.28 -1.06
C TRP A 30 8.44 2.32 -1.64
N ILE A 31 8.38 3.56 -1.16
CA ILE A 31 9.19 4.68 -1.68
C ILE A 31 9.94 5.33 -0.51
N GLU A 32 11.23 5.60 -0.70
CA GLU A 32 12.05 6.25 0.33
C GLU A 32 11.70 7.73 0.48
N ASP A 33 11.25 8.37 -0.60
CA ASP A 33 10.93 9.80 -0.62
C ASP A 33 9.50 10.02 -0.16
N LEU A 34 9.30 10.06 1.14
CA LEU A 34 8.02 10.21 1.79
C LEU A 34 8.05 11.44 2.69
N LYS A 35 6.98 12.24 2.63
CA LYS A 35 6.77 13.37 3.53
C LYS A 35 5.54 13.10 4.37
N GLY A 36 5.62 13.38 5.68
CA GLY A 36 4.51 13.20 6.60
C GLY A 36 4.67 11.98 7.48
N GLN A 37 3.55 11.49 7.99
CA GLN A 37 3.50 10.37 8.93
C GLN A 37 2.53 9.29 8.45
N SER A 38 2.84 8.03 8.72
CA SER A 38 2.04 6.89 8.27
C SER A 38 1.74 5.89 9.39
N GLU A 39 1.57 6.35 10.62
CA GLU A 39 1.46 5.47 11.77
C GLU A 39 0.12 5.54 12.51
N LYS A 40 -0.51 6.71 12.57
CA LYS A 40 -1.69 6.95 13.39
C LYS A 40 -2.90 7.38 12.57
N LEU A 41 -4.08 7.17 13.13
CA LEU A 41 -5.31 7.66 12.51
C LEU A 41 -5.20 9.16 12.21
N ASN A 42 -5.64 9.55 11.04
CA ASN A 42 -5.58 10.91 10.50
C ASN A 42 -4.18 11.39 10.09
N ASP A 43 -3.16 10.57 10.23
CA ASP A 43 -1.85 10.89 9.67
C ASP A 43 -1.96 11.02 8.15
N VAL A 44 -1.21 11.97 7.59
CA VAL A 44 -1.17 12.23 6.16
C VAL A 44 0.27 12.07 5.68
N PHE A 45 0.46 11.35 4.59
CA PHE A 45 1.78 11.21 4.00
C PHE A 45 1.70 11.29 2.49
N THR A 46 2.76 11.83 1.88
CA THR A 46 2.89 11.94 0.44
C THR A 46 4.08 11.15 -0.05
N ILE A 47 3.86 10.30 -1.03
CA ILE A 47 4.91 9.56 -1.73
C ILE A 47 5.31 10.38 -2.96
N ASP A 48 6.61 10.63 -3.11
CA ASP A 48 7.16 11.38 -4.25
C ASP A 48 7.86 10.40 -5.19
N PHE A 49 7.32 10.26 -6.42
CA PHE A 49 7.91 9.39 -7.44
C PHE A 49 8.94 10.13 -8.32
N GLY A 50 9.09 11.45 -8.14
CA GLY A 50 9.96 12.27 -8.96
C GLY A 50 9.23 12.87 -10.16
N GLY A 51 9.80 13.91 -10.76
CA GLY A 51 9.22 14.57 -11.93
C GLY A 51 7.88 15.24 -11.69
N GLY A 52 7.58 15.58 -10.44
CA GLY A 52 6.28 16.16 -10.08
C GLY A 52 5.19 15.13 -9.81
N ASN A 53 5.51 13.84 -9.92
CA ASN A 53 4.54 12.77 -9.68
C ASN A 53 4.45 12.44 -8.19
N PHE A 54 3.25 12.39 -7.66
CA PHE A 54 3.05 12.13 -6.23
C PHE A 54 1.68 11.50 -5.94
N VAL A 55 1.58 10.88 -4.77
CA VAL A 55 0.29 10.40 -4.25
C VAL A 55 0.24 10.74 -2.77
N THR A 56 -0.80 11.45 -2.35
CA THR A 56 -1.04 11.82 -0.95
C THR A 56 -2.10 10.92 -0.35
N HIS A 57 -1.81 10.38 0.83
CA HIS A 57 -2.65 9.42 1.52
C HIS A 57 -3.01 9.93 2.91
N LYS A 58 -4.21 9.60 3.36
CA LYS A 58 -4.63 9.85 4.74
C LYS A 58 -5.04 8.53 5.37
N LEU A 59 -4.56 8.26 6.60
CA LEU A 59 -4.96 7.07 7.34
C LEU A 59 -6.37 7.30 7.89
N VAL A 60 -7.36 6.63 7.30
CA VAL A 60 -8.76 6.80 7.66
C VAL A 60 -9.28 5.69 8.56
N GLU A 61 -8.54 4.59 8.68
CA GLU A 61 -8.86 3.54 9.63
C GLU A 61 -7.56 2.89 10.11
N VAL A 62 -7.37 2.81 11.42
CA VAL A 62 -6.20 2.16 12.02
C VAL A 62 -6.68 1.35 13.21
N ILE A 63 -6.62 0.02 13.09
CA ILE A 63 -6.92 -0.90 14.18
C ILE A 63 -5.63 -1.67 14.45
N PRO A 64 -4.92 -1.38 15.54
CA PRO A 64 -3.61 -1.99 15.80
C PRO A 64 -3.61 -3.50 15.62
N ASN A 65 -2.65 -3.99 14.84
CA ASN A 65 -2.43 -5.40 14.53
C ASN A 65 -3.56 -6.08 13.74
N LYS A 66 -4.53 -5.30 13.22
CA LYS A 66 -5.68 -5.86 12.50
C LYS A 66 -5.97 -5.19 11.17
N LYS A 67 -5.88 -3.86 11.09
CA LYS A 67 -6.28 -3.18 9.86
C LYS A 67 -5.69 -1.79 9.73
N VAL A 68 -5.30 -1.44 8.51
CA VAL A 68 -4.89 -0.09 8.14
C VAL A 68 -5.53 0.24 6.81
N VAL A 69 -6.18 1.40 6.71
CA VAL A 69 -6.76 1.87 5.46
C VAL A 69 -6.26 3.28 5.16
N TRP A 70 -5.73 3.46 3.95
CA TRP A 70 -5.31 4.76 3.44
C TRP A 70 -6.32 5.23 2.40
N LEU A 71 -6.76 6.48 2.51
CA LEU A 71 -7.56 7.14 1.46
C LEU A 71 -6.61 8.01 0.64
N VAL A 72 -6.63 7.86 -0.68
CA VAL A 72 -5.87 8.75 -1.57
C VAL A 72 -6.66 10.06 -1.65
N THR A 73 -6.09 11.13 -1.10
CA THR A 73 -6.75 12.43 -1.05
C THR A 73 -6.35 13.33 -2.22
N ASP A 74 -5.17 13.08 -2.81
CA ASP A 74 -4.67 13.85 -3.94
C ASP A 74 -3.59 13.05 -4.66
N CYS A 75 -3.43 13.25 -5.96
CA CYS A 75 -2.35 12.62 -6.71
C CYS A 75 -2.14 13.32 -8.03
N TYR A 76 -0.93 13.16 -8.57
CA TYR A 76 -0.61 13.58 -9.92
C TYR A 76 0.31 12.52 -10.54
N LEU A 77 -0.19 11.83 -11.55
CA LEU A 77 0.53 10.73 -12.21
C LEU A 77 0.60 11.05 -13.70
N SER A 78 1.73 11.61 -14.13
CA SER A 78 1.90 12.18 -15.48
C SER A 78 1.75 11.16 -16.61
N TRP A 79 1.93 9.86 -16.31
CA TRP A 79 1.80 8.79 -17.30
C TRP A 79 0.36 8.36 -17.58
N LEU A 80 -0.61 8.92 -16.85
CA LEU A 80 -2.02 8.63 -17.06
C LEU A 80 -2.70 9.76 -17.81
N LYS A 81 -3.75 9.47 -18.58
CA LYS A 81 -4.58 10.49 -19.20
C LYS A 81 -5.30 11.29 -18.12
N ASP A 82 -5.96 10.59 -17.20
CA ASP A 82 -6.50 11.21 -16.00
C ASP A 82 -5.42 11.15 -14.92
N LYS A 83 -4.69 12.24 -14.76
CA LYS A 83 -3.53 12.30 -13.87
C LYS A 83 -3.90 12.24 -12.39
N THR A 84 -5.18 12.40 -12.06
CA THR A 84 -5.70 12.36 -10.69
C THR A 84 -6.57 11.10 -10.45
N GLU A 85 -6.43 10.10 -11.31
CA GLU A 85 -7.30 8.91 -11.33
C GLU A 85 -7.37 8.16 -10.00
N TRP A 86 -6.27 8.14 -9.24
CA TRP A 86 -6.23 7.45 -7.96
C TRP A 86 -6.95 8.21 -6.83
N THR A 87 -7.28 9.48 -7.04
CA THR A 87 -7.95 10.29 -6.00
C THR A 87 -9.28 9.64 -5.60
N ASN A 88 -9.51 9.53 -4.29
CA ASN A 88 -10.67 8.89 -3.67
C ASN A 88 -10.65 7.36 -3.71
N THR A 89 -9.58 6.73 -4.21
CA THR A 89 -9.41 5.29 -4.03
C THR A 89 -8.84 5.02 -2.64
N LYS A 90 -8.94 3.77 -2.19
CA LYS A 90 -8.46 3.38 -0.87
C LYS A 90 -7.52 2.19 -0.97
N MET A 91 -6.54 2.14 -0.07
CA MET A 91 -5.64 1.00 0.06
C MET A 91 -5.88 0.39 1.43
N SER A 92 -6.36 -0.86 1.46
CA SER A 92 -6.73 -1.55 2.69
C SER A 92 -5.77 -2.70 2.96
N PHE A 93 -5.25 -2.73 4.18
CA PHE A 93 -4.41 -3.84 4.67
C PHE A 93 -5.14 -4.51 5.83
N GLU A 94 -5.55 -5.76 5.64
CA GLU A 94 -6.23 -6.53 6.67
C GLU A 94 -5.31 -7.64 7.18
N ILE A 95 -5.18 -7.76 8.50
CA ILE A 95 -4.28 -8.70 9.15
C ILE A 95 -5.11 -9.67 9.99
N SER A 96 -4.90 -10.97 9.79
CA SER A 96 -5.63 -12.00 10.53
C SER A 96 -4.65 -13.07 11.02
N GLU A 97 -4.67 -13.37 12.31
CA GLU A 97 -3.87 -14.47 12.84
C GLU A 97 -4.63 -15.77 12.68
N LYS A 98 -3.94 -16.80 12.16
CA LYS A 98 -4.52 -18.12 11.90
C LYS A 98 -3.55 -19.19 12.41
N GLY A 99 -3.74 -19.63 13.66
CA GLY A 99 -2.83 -20.57 14.27
C GLY A 99 -1.44 -19.97 14.44
N ASN A 100 -0.44 -20.59 13.83
CA ASN A 100 0.94 -20.11 13.89
C ASN A 100 1.30 -19.19 12.73
N SER A 101 0.31 -18.80 11.92
CA SER A 101 0.53 -17.97 10.74
C SER A 101 -0.27 -16.69 10.82
N THR A 102 0.16 -15.68 10.05
CA THR A 102 -0.55 -14.41 9.92
C THR A 102 -0.88 -14.21 8.44
N GLU A 103 -2.14 -13.96 8.13
CA GLU A 103 -2.59 -13.67 6.78
C GLU A 103 -2.70 -12.15 6.62
N ILE A 104 -2.17 -11.64 5.50
CA ILE A 104 -2.26 -10.23 5.14
C ILE A 104 -3.02 -10.15 3.83
N ARG A 105 -4.11 -9.38 3.81
CA ARG A 105 -4.87 -9.11 2.57
C ARG A 105 -4.76 -7.63 2.25
N PHE A 106 -4.13 -7.34 1.11
CA PHE A 106 -4.06 -5.99 0.58
C PHE A 106 -5.12 -5.83 -0.51
N THR A 107 -5.88 -4.74 -0.47
CA THR A 107 -6.86 -4.42 -1.51
C THR A 107 -6.71 -2.96 -1.88
N HIS A 108 -6.55 -2.67 -3.19
CA HIS A 108 -6.63 -1.30 -3.67
C HIS A 108 -8.06 -1.07 -4.16
N ILE A 109 -8.91 -0.56 -3.28
CA ILE A 109 -10.33 -0.34 -3.54
C ILE A 109 -10.47 0.79 -4.56
N GLY A 110 -11.07 0.47 -5.70
CA GLY A 110 -11.19 1.38 -6.83
C GLY A 110 -10.23 1.06 -7.97
N LEU A 111 -9.23 0.21 -7.75
CA LEU A 111 -8.36 -0.25 -8.83
C LEU A 111 -8.99 -1.47 -9.48
N VAL A 112 -9.74 -1.23 -10.54
CA VAL A 112 -10.52 -2.25 -11.26
C VAL A 112 -10.08 -2.31 -12.72
N PRO A 113 -10.38 -3.42 -13.44
CA PRO A 113 -9.91 -3.58 -14.84
C PRO A 113 -10.30 -2.46 -15.79
N GLU A 114 -11.35 -1.71 -15.51
CA GLU A 114 -11.82 -0.61 -16.35
C GLU A 114 -10.95 0.64 -16.23
N ILE A 115 -10.08 0.72 -15.21
CA ILE A 115 -9.19 1.87 -15.00
C ILE A 115 -7.98 1.77 -15.93
N GLU A 116 -7.60 2.90 -16.52
CA GLU A 116 -6.50 2.99 -17.49
C GLU A 116 -5.20 2.33 -17.00
N CYS A 117 -4.81 2.58 -15.75
CA CYS A 117 -3.55 2.10 -15.23
C CYS A 117 -3.60 0.65 -14.69
N TYR A 118 -4.72 -0.03 -14.79
CA TYR A 118 -4.93 -1.29 -14.05
C TYR A 118 -3.77 -2.29 -14.20
N GLU A 119 -3.39 -2.63 -15.42
CA GLU A 119 -2.33 -3.62 -15.64
C GLU A 119 -0.97 -3.16 -15.08
N MET A 120 -0.63 -1.91 -15.30
CA MET A 120 0.63 -1.33 -14.80
C MET A 120 0.62 -1.27 -13.28
N CYS A 121 -0.49 -0.86 -12.68
CA CYS A 121 -0.62 -0.75 -11.23
C CYS A 121 -0.62 -2.12 -10.56
N VAL A 122 -1.22 -3.13 -11.18
CA VAL A 122 -1.17 -4.51 -10.68
C VAL A 122 0.27 -5.00 -10.61
N LYS A 123 1.05 -4.78 -11.67
CA LYS A 123 2.46 -5.17 -11.69
C LYS A 123 3.25 -4.44 -10.60
N GLY A 124 2.99 -3.15 -10.44
CA GLY A 124 3.63 -2.35 -9.38
C GLY A 124 3.28 -2.88 -8.00
N TRP A 125 1.99 -3.10 -7.72
CA TRP A 125 1.57 -3.64 -6.44
C TRP A 125 2.12 -5.04 -6.18
N ASP A 126 2.15 -5.92 -7.18
CA ASP A 126 2.73 -7.24 -7.01
C ASP A 126 4.20 -7.13 -6.60
N GLN A 127 4.94 -6.22 -7.21
CA GLN A 127 6.34 -5.99 -6.86
C GLN A 127 6.48 -5.43 -5.43
N TYR A 128 5.68 -4.44 -5.08
CA TYR A 128 5.80 -3.78 -3.77
C TYR A 128 5.20 -4.61 -2.62
N ILE A 129 4.06 -5.26 -2.86
CA ILE A 129 3.38 -6.02 -1.81
C ILE A 129 3.95 -7.43 -1.69
N LYS A 130 3.91 -8.22 -2.78
CA LYS A 130 4.37 -9.62 -2.75
C LYS A 130 5.89 -9.75 -2.74
N GLY A 131 6.59 -8.74 -3.26
CA GLY A 131 8.06 -8.71 -3.25
C GLY A 131 8.58 -7.95 -2.05
N SER A 132 8.53 -6.63 -2.10
CA SER A 132 9.20 -5.76 -1.14
C SER A 132 8.64 -5.85 0.28
N LEU A 133 7.34 -5.70 0.48
CA LEU A 133 6.73 -5.80 1.80
C LEU A 133 6.89 -7.21 2.37
N PHE A 134 6.69 -8.22 1.56
CA PHE A 134 6.88 -9.61 1.97
C PHE A 134 8.30 -9.84 2.50
N LYS A 135 9.32 -9.33 1.78
CA LYS A 135 10.71 -9.44 2.23
C LYS A 135 10.97 -8.67 3.51
N LEU A 136 10.39 -7.48 3.64
CA LEU A 136 10.54 -6.71 4.88
C LEU A 136 10.01 -7.49 6.07
N ILE A 137 8.84 -8.12 5.91
CA ILE A 137 8.22 -8.90 6.99
C ILE A 137 9.04 -10.16 7.30
N THR A 138 9.43 -10.93 6.27
CA THR A 138 10.03 -12.25 6.48
C THR A 138 11.54 -12.22 6.66
N GLU A 139 12.22 -11.21 6.10
CA GLU A 139 13.69 -11.13 6.11
C GLU A 139 14.23 -9.87 6.81
N GLY A 140 13.37 -8.92 7.16
CA GLY A 140 13.78 -7.68 7.83
C GLY A 140 14.25 -6.59 6.88
N GLU A 141 14.25 -6.82 5.58
CA GLU A 141 14.69 -5.85 4.58
C GLU A 141 13.76 -5.84 3.38
N GLY A 142 13.16 -4.69 3.10
CA GLY A 142 12.35 -4.48 1.91
C GLY A 142 13.19 -3.97 0.75
N GLN A 143 12.52 -3.65 -0.35
CA GLN A 143 13.15 -3.14 -1.57
C GLN A 143 12.44 -1.86 -2.01
N SER A 144 12.49 -0.82 -1.14
CA SER A 144 11.88 0.46 -1.47
C SER A 144 12.62 1.12 -2.63
N GLN A 145 11.90 1.98 -3.35
CA GLN A 145 12.43 2.69 -4.50
C GLN A 145 12.71 4.15 -4.13
N LYS A 146 13.68 4.74 -4.82
CA LYS A 146 13.94 6.17 -4.72
C LYS A 146 13.21 6.90 -5.84
N LYS A 147 12.89 8.16 -5.61
CA LYS A 147 12.29 8.97 -6.67
C LYS A 147 13.28 9.13 -7.83
N LYS A 148 12.74 9.24 -9.01
CA LYS A 148 13.55 9.40 -10.23
C LYS A 148 13.88 10.85 -10.49
#